data_68bb9b3f668ffe70495fb7238fe2e2de
#
_entry.id   68bb9b3f668ffe70495fb7238fe2e2de
#
_cell.length_a   1.000
_cell.length_b   1.000
_cell.length_c   1.000
_cell.angle_alpha   90.00
_cell.angle_beta   90.00
_cell.angle_gamma   90.00
#
_symmetry.space_group_name_H-M   'P 1'
#
loop_
_entity.id
_entity.type
_entity.pdbx_description
1 polymer ?
#
loop_
_entity_poly.entity_id
_entity_poly.type
_entity_poly.pdbx_seq_one_letter_code
_entity_poly.pdbx_strand_id
1 'polypeptide(L)'
;RYYLPYGSISRVYKRVAMSSGGFTGKGMFASMAYLVVEYDGGKQKQCNFKDERDVDKLLEVLAKEQPQIPLLSEAGEQALQKKEAEKAARKLPELTKDAEHSLTVLRRAKEYLEAKPEISDELSAAERRKRAQLQSKPVYRYVALAIFLFGLVAAAYGLYAITNHVGNYGIYFALFGFAAIFLFSSYNMLPTARNNHSAIMKRADRAEQAAADYVKRYPNGAFPVPSYYAHPTVLKQMMDAIEEGRAVTVPEALEAVKARLKALNADVQVEQEEYDEVVLIKAMFLNHQYA
;
A
#
# COMPACT_ATOMS: atom_id res chain seq x y z
N ARG A 1 25.71 5.08 -27.22
CA ARG A 1 25.77 5.55 -25.83
C ARG A 1 25.76 7.06 -25.87
N TYR A 2 24.89 7.71 -25.09
CA TYR A 2 24.88 9.16 -24.94
C TYR A 2 25.60 9.48 -23.64
N TYR A 3 26.42 10.51 -23.66
CA TYR A 3 27.08 11.07 -22.50
C TYR A 3 26.65 12.53 -22.37
N LEU A 4 26.18 12.90 -21.20
CA LEU A 4 25.81 14.26 -20.85
C LEU A 4 26.66 14.66 -19.63
N PRO A 5 27.49 15.70 -19.71
CA PRO A 5 28.17 16.20 -18.53
C PRO A 5 27.15 16.82 -17.55
N TYR A 6 27.37 16.65 -16.26
CA TYR A 6 26.47 17.21 -15.25
C TYR A 6 26.27 18.72 -15.36
N GLY A 7 27.28 19.44 -15.79
CA GLY A 7 27.21 20.89 -15.98
C GLY A 7 26.28 21.36 -17.11
N SER A 8 25.89 20.47 -18.03
CA SER A 8 24.91 20.77 -19.09
C SER A 8 23.48 20.40 -18.70
N ILE A 9 23.28 19.68 -17.58
CA ILE A 9 21.99 19.23 -17.12
C ILE A 9 21.32 20.35 -16.34
N SER A 10 20.17 20.77 -16.81
CA SER A 10 19.35 21.80 -16.14
C SER A 10 18.36 21.18 -15.15
N ARG A 11 17.87 19.96 -15.43
CA ARG A 11 16.82 19.32 -14.62
C ARG A 11 16.76 17.82 -14.90
N VAL A 12 16.43 17.01 -13.87
CA VAL A 12 16.17 15.57 -14.01
C VAL A 12 14.93 15.22 -13.21
N TYR A 13 13.97 14.53 -13.82
CA TYR A 13 12.75 14.16 -13.12
C TYR A 13 12.13 12.87 -13.66
N LYS A 14 11.31 12.26 -12.83
CA LYS A 14 10.50 11.09 -13.19
C LYS A 14 9.20 11.53 -13.84
N ARG A 15 8.86 10.90 -14.95
CA ARG A 15 7.55 11.01 -15.59
C ARG A 15 6.93 9.62 -15.66
N VAL A 16 5.71 9.47 -15.20
CA VAL A 16 4.95 8.22 -15.29
C VAL A 16 3.88 8.38 -16.37
N ALA A 17 3.98 7.58 -17.43
CA ALA A 17 2.92 7.49 -18.42
C ALA A 17 1.99 6.33 -18.03
N MET A 18 0.72 6.62 -17.85
CA MET A 18 -0.31 5.60 -17.67
C MET A 18 -0.75 5.13 -19.07
N SER A 19 -0.50 3.87 -19.38
CA SER A 19 -1.10 3.23 -20.54
C SER A 19 -2.55 2.90 -20.20
N SER A 20 -3.50 3.43 -20.95
CA SER A 20 -4.88 2.94 -20.95
C SER A 20 -4.84 1.51 -21.47
N GLY A 21 -5.03 0.55 -20.54
CA GLY A 21 -4.84 -0.87 -20.78
C GLY A 21 -5.54 -1.38 -22.02
N GLY A 22 -4.79 -2.12 -22.82
CA GLY A 22 -5.31 -2.88 -23.96
C GLY A 22 -6.31 -3.94 -23.51
N PHE A 23 -7.13 -4.30 -24.42
CA PHE A 23 -8.24 -5.22 -24.63
C PHE A 23 -8.43 -6.48 -23.74
N THR A 24 -7.75 -6.69 -22.66
CA THR A 24 -7.91 -7.83 -21.75
C THR A 24 -8.47 -7.42 -20.39
N GLY A 25 -9.63 -6.84 -20.32
CA GLY A 25 -10.60 -6.79 -19.20
C GLY A 25 -10.16 -6.86 -17.72
N LYS A 26 -8.88 -6.95 -17.42
CA LYS A 26 -8.25 -6.81 -16.10
C LYS A 26 -7.37 -5.59 -16.18
N GLY A 27 -7.87 -4.48 -15.65
CA GLY A 27 -7.17 -3.21 -15.58
C GLY A 27 -5.89 -3.28 -14.75
N MET A 28 -4.85 -3.88 -15.29
CA MET A 28 -3.49 -3.57 -14.92
C MET A 28 -3.11 -2.35 -15.75
N PHE A 29 -3.20 -1.17 -15.14
CA PHE A 29 -2.54 0.01 -15.63
C PHE A 29 -1.03 -0.25 -15.56
N ALA A 30 -0.43 -0.59 -16.68
CA ALA A 30 1.00 -0.63 -16.78
C ALA A 30 1.50 0.81 -16.75
N SER A 31 1.95 1.28 -15.60
CA SER A 31 2.69 2.54 -15.50
C SER A 31 4.09 2.30 -16.05
N MET A 32 4.48 3.06 -17.07
CA MET A 32 5.87 3.11 -17.52
C MET A 32 6.53 4.34 -16.92
N ALA A 33 7.55 4.12 -16.12
CA ALA A 33 8.35 5.20 -15.56
C ALA A 33 9.45 5.59 -16.55
N TYR A 34 9.55 6.88 -16.81
CA TYR A 34 10.61 7.49 -17.63
C TYR A 34 11.43 8.43 -16.76
N LEU A 35 12.73 8.34 -16.90
CA LEU A 35 13.61 9.42 -16.46
C LEU A 35 13.69 10.44 -17.58
N VAL A 36 13.38 11.68 -17.29
CA VAL A 36 13.53 12.81 -18.22
C VAL A 36 14.72 13.63 -17.77
N VAL A 37 15.66 13.84 -18.67
CA VAL A 37 16.81 14.71 -18.46
C VAL A 37 16.67 15.91 -19.39
N GLU A 38 16.63 17.11 -18.81
CA GLU A 38 16.65 18.38 -19.54
C GLU A 38 18.08 18.95 -19.53
N TYR A 39 18.53 19.39 -20.68
CA TYR A 39 19.91 19.87 -20.88
C TYR A 39 19.99 20.91 -21.98
N ASP A 40 21.05 21.67 -22.03
CA ASP A 40 21.38 22.64 -23.09
C ASP A 40 20.21 23.55 -23.49
N GLY A 41 19.56 24.20 -22.49
CA GLY A 41 18.53 25.23 -22.78
C GLY A 41 17.19 24.66 -23.19
N GLY A 42 16.81 23.48 -22.70
CA GLY A 42 15.43 22.94 -22.85
C GLY A 42 15.33 21.70 -23.74
N LYS A 43 16.45 21.16 -24.22
CA LYS A 43 16.45 19.86 -24.85
C LYS A 43 16.11 18.77 -23.84
N GLN A 44 15.27 17.82 -24.21
CA GLN A 44 14.84 16.72 -23.34
C GLN A 44 15.29 15.38 -23.90
N LYS A 45 15.79 14.52 -23.04
CA LYS A 45 16.05 13.10 -23.34
C LYS A 45 15.29 12.23 -22.37
N GLN A 46 14.55 11.27 -22.90
CA GLN A 46 13.80 10.31 -22.10
C GLN A 46 14.53 8.98 -22.07
N CYS A 47 14.65 8.40 -20.88
CA CYS A 47 15.20 7.07 -20.64
C CYS A 47 14.13 6.19 -20.02
N ASN A 48 13.83 5.06 -20.67
CA ASN A 48 12.84 4.11 -20.20
C ASN A 48 13.47 3.11 -19.24
N PHE A 49 12.82 2.85 -18.12
CA PHE A 49 13.23 1.83 -17.16
C PHE A 49 12.19 0.71 -17.11
N LYS A 50 12.63 -0.51 -16.89
CA LYS A 50 11.72 -1.66 -16.71
C LYS A 50 11.05 -1.65 -15.33
N ASP A 51 11.75 -1.15 -14.32
CA ASP A 51 11.28 -1.06 -12.95
C ASP A 51 11.30 0.41 -12.49
N GLU A 52 10.18 0.87 -11.97
CA GLU A 52 10.02 2.22 -11.43
C GLU A 52 11.00 2.49 -10.27
N ARG A 53 11.28 1.47 -9.46
CA ARG A 53 12.21 1.55 -8.33
C ARG A 53 13.65 1.89 -8.75
N ASP A 54 14.04 1.56 -9.97
CA ASP A 54 15.38 1.90 -10.46
C ASP A 54 15.49 3.39 -10.80
N VAL A 55 14.39 4.02 -11.25
CA VAL A 55 14.32 5.47 -11.42
C VAL A 55 14.41 6.17 -10.07
N ASP A 56 13.66 5.70 -9.07
CA ASP A 56 13.64 6.30 -7.73
C ASP A 56 15.02 6.22 -7.07
N LYS A 57 15.71 5.07 -7.14
CA LYS A 57 17.10 4.92 -6.65
C LYS A 57 18.08 5.87 -7.34
N LEU A 58 17.94 6.04 -8.67
CA LEU A 58 18.80 6.94 -9.41
C LEU A 58 18.57 8.40 -8.99
N LEU A 59 17.32 8.80 -8.79
CA LEU A 59 16.99 10.14 -8.29
C LEU A 59 17.52 10.36 -6.86
N GLU A 60 17.44 9.36 -5.98
CA GLU A 60 18.04 9.43 -4.64
C GLU A 60 19.57 9.61 -4.67
N VAL A 61 20.25 8.91 -5.57
CA VAL A 61 21.71 9.08 -5.77
C VAL A 61 22.02 10.47 -6.29
N LEU A 62 21.26 10.94 -7.29
CA LEU A 62 21.44 12.29 -7.84
C LEU A 62 21.16 13.38 -6.80
N ALA A 63 20.18 13.21 -5.93
CA ALA A 63 19.89 14.14 -4.84
C ALA A 63 21.08 14.30 -3.88
N LYS A 64 21.83 13.21 -3.66
CA LYS A 64 23.01 13.21 -2.77
C LYS A 64 24.27 13.75 -3.44
N GLU A 65 24.50 13.34 -4.69
CA GLU A 65 25.75 13.66 -5.40
C GLU A 65 25.71 15.02 -6.10
N GLN A 66 24.52 15.44 -6.56
CA GLN A 66 24.32 16.66 -7.35
C GLN A 66 23.10 17.46 -6.86
N PRO A 67 23.12 17.99 -5.62
CA PRO A 67 21.97 18.65 -5.00
C PRO A 67 21.54 19.93 -5.73
N GLN A 68 22.39 20.46 -6.63
CA GLN A 68 22.07 21.65 -7.43
C GLN A 68 21.15 21.34 -8.62
N ILE A 69 20.95 20.06 -8.99
CA ILE A 69 20.09 19.69 -10.11
C ILE A 69 18.65 19.50 -9.57
N PRO A 70 17.67 20.28 -10.03
CA PRO A 70 16.28 20.09 -9.65
C PRO A 70 15.76 18.73 -10.10
N LEU A 71 15.06 18.02 -9.19
CA LEU A 71 14.53 16.66 -9.43
C LEU A 71 13.04 16.62 -9.73
N LEU A 72 12.41 17.79 -9.93
CA LEU A 72 11.02 17.94 -10.32
C LEU A 72 10.91 18.69 -11.64
N SER A 73 9.86 18.44 -12.42
CA SER A 73 9.54 19.27 -13.58
C SER A 73 9.09 20.66 -13.13
N GLU A 74 9.16 21.67 -13.99
CA GLU A 74 8.68 23.03 -13.67
C GLU A 74 7.22 23.03 -13.22
N ALA A 75 6.39 22.27 -13.93
CA ALA A 75 4.97 22.10 -13.55
C ALA A 75 4.83 21.42 -12.19
N GLY A 76 5.69 20.45 -11.88
CA GLY A 76 5.73 19.76 -10.57
C GLY A 76 6.15 20.70 -9.45
N GLU A 77 7.14 21.56 -9.67
CA GLU A 77 7.55 22.58 -8.69
C GLU A 77 6.47 23.62 -8.43
N GLN A 78 5.84 24.13 -9.50
CA GLN A 78 4.72 25.08 -9.37
C GLN A 78 3.53 24.45 -8.64
N ALA A 79 3.20 23.19 -8.95
CA ALA A 79 2.14 22.47 -8.26
C ALA A 79 2.49 22.27 -6.77
N LEU A 80 3.73 21.94 -6.45
CA LEU A 80 4.20 21.79 -5.07
C LEU A 80 4.13 23.11 -4.30
N GLN A 81 4.64 24.20 -4.88
CA GLN A 81 4.60 25.54 -4.27
C GLN A 81 3.16 26.02 -4.05
N LYS A 82 2.27 25.82 -5.03
CA LYS A 82 0.85 26.13 -4.88
C LYS A 82 0.21 25.35 -3.74
N LYS A 83 0.52 24.05 -3.65
CA LYS A 83 0.02 23.17 -2.60
C LYS A 83 0.53 23.57 -1.21
N GLU A 84 1.81 23.92 -1.09
CA GLU A 84 2.38 24.42 0.16
C GLU A 84 1.74 25.72 0.58
N ALA A 85 1.52 26.64 -0.36
CA ALA A 85 0.81 27.89 -0.10
C ALA A 85 -0.65 27.65 0.34
N GLU A 86 -1.36 26.74 -0.32
CA GLU A 86 -2.73 26.35 0.07
C GLU A 86 -2.76 25.68 1.45
N LYS A 87 -1.81 24.81 1.76
CA LYS A 87 -1.68 24.20 3.10
C LYS A 87 -1.39 25.28 4.16
N ALA A 88 -0.47 26.19 3.86
CA ALA A 88 -0.17 27.30 4.76
C ALA A 88 -1.38 28.22 4.99
N ALA A 89 -2.16 28.49 3.95
CA ALA A 89 -3.36 29.32 4.04
C ALA A 89 -4.51 28.68 4.84
N ARG A 90 -4.52 27.34 4.95
CA ARG A 90 -5.51 26.61 5.78
C ARG A 90 -5.18 26.62 7.27
N LYS A 91 -3.92 26.88 7.64
CA LYS A 91 -3.50 26.92 9.04
C LYS A 91 -3.99 28.17 9.73
N LEU A 92 -4.45 28.02 10.98
CA LEU A 92 -4.84 29.16 11.80
C LEU A 92 -3.63 30.02 12.15
N PRO A 93 -3.73 31.34 12.08
CA PRO A 93 -2.62 32.24 12.43
C PRO A 93 -2.29 32.22 13.93
N GLU A 94 -3.27 31.95 14.78
CA GLU A 94 -3.11 31.83 16.23
C GLU A 94 -3.84 30.58 16.74
N LEU A 95 -3.14 29.81 17.55
CA LEU A 95 -3.68 28.61 18.18
C LEU A 95 -4.02 28.89 19.65
N THR A 96 -5.01 28.19 20.18
CA THR A 96 -5.30 28.23 21.62
C THR A 96 -4.20 27.48 22.39
N LYS A 97 -4.03 27.83 23.69
CA LYS A 97 -3.04 27.15 24.56
C LYS A 97 -3.23 25.64 24.62
N ASP A 98 -4.48 25.18 24.58
CA ASP A 98 -4.81 23.75 24.60
C ASP A 98 -4.42 23.07 23.28
N ALA A 99 -4.58 23.78 22.14
CA ALA A 99 -4.14 23.30 20.83
C ALA A 99 -2.61 23.21 20.75
N GLU A 100 -1.88 24.22 21.26
CA GLU A 100 -0.42 24.20 21.33
C GLU A 100 0.10 23.06 22.20
N HIS A 101 -0.56 22.83 23.35
CA HIS A 101 -0.24 21.70 24.21
C HIS A 101 -0.44 20.36 23.49
N SER A 102 -1.60 20.20 22.84
CA SER A 102 -1.93 19.00 22.06
C SER A 102 -0.92 18.75 20.94
N LEU A 103 -0.52 19.79 20.19
CA LEU A 103 0.52 19.68 19.17
C LEU A 103 1.87 19.25 19.75
N THR A 104 2.25 19.78 20.92
CA THR A 104 3.50 19.41 21.59
C THR A 104 3.50 17.93 21.98
N VAL A 105 2.39 17.41 22.50
CA VAL A 105 2.21 16.00 22.84
C VAL A 105 2.32 15.13 21.60
N LEU A 106 1.62 15.48 20.52
CA LEU A 106 1.64 14.73 19.26
C LEU A 106 3.01 14.76 18.59
N ARG A 107 3.72 15.89 18.63
CA ARG A 107 5.06 16.01 18.05
C ARG A 107 6.06 15.10 18.76
N ARG A 108 6.08 15.09 20.09
CA ARG A 108 6.94 14.18 20.87
C ARG A 108 6.63 12.72 20.62
N ALA A 109 5.34 12.37 20.50
CA ALA A 109 4.93 11.01 20.17
C ALA A 109 5.35 10.61 18.77
N LYS A 110 5.26 11.53 17.79
CA LYS A 110 5.72 11.31 16.42
C LYS A 110 7.23 11.07 16.36
N GLU A 111 8.02 11.94 17.00
CA GLU A 111 9.49 11.78 17.10
C GLU A 111 9.87 10.43 17.73
N TYR A 112 9.13 10.01 18.75
CA TYR A 112 9.34 8.69 19.38
C TYR A 112 9.10 7.53 18.40
N LEU A 113 8.06 7.57 17.58
CA LEU A 113 7.82 6.56 16.56
C LEU A 113 8.86 6.60 15.43
N GLU A 114 9.29 7.80 15.03
CA GLU A 114 10.31 8.00 13.99
C GLU A 114 11.70 7.52 14.41
N ALA A 115 11.96 7.38 15.72
CA ALA A 115 13.19 6.78 16.22
C ALA A 115 13.32 5.28 15.90
N LYS A 116 12.18 4.57 15.64
CA LYS A 116 12.13 3.16 15.22
C LYS A 116 11.04 2.94 14.16
N PRO A 117 11.26 3.43 12.93
CA PRO A 117 10.26 3.39 11.87
C PRO A 117 9.83 1.97 11.50
N GLU A 118 10.72 0.97 11.70
CA GLU A 118 10.45 -0.42 11.32
C GLU A 118 9.20 -0.99 12.01
N ILE A 119 8.90 -0.52 13.24
CA ILE A 119 7.73 -1.00 14.01
C ILE A 119 6.44 -0.47 13.39
N SER A 120 6.39 0.82 13.07
CA SER A 120 5.23 1.47 12.47
C SER A 120 5.00 0.98 11.04
N ASP A 121 6.07 0.83 10.25
CA ASP A 121 6.02 0.37 8.87
C ASP A 121 5.56 -1.09 8.80
N GLU A 122 6.06 -1.95 9.70
CA GLU A 122 5.62 -3.35 9.77
C GLU A 122 4.14 -3.43 10.19
N LEU A 123 3.70 -2.62 11.16
CA LEU A 123 2.29 -2.55 11.56
C LEU A 123 1.40 -2.17 10.37
N SER A 124 1.73 -1.09 9.67
CA SER A 124 1.01 -0.64 8.48
C SER A 124 0.98 -1.71 7.38
N ALA A 125 2.14 -2.31 7.08
CA ALA A 125 2.25 -3.35 6.05
C ALA A 125 1.48 -4.62 6.40
N ALA A 126 1.50 -5.04 7.66
CA ALA A 126 0.78 -6.21 8.15
C ALA A 126 -0.74 -5.97 8.11
N GLU A 127 -1.21 -4.80 8.56
CA GLU A 127 -2.62 -4.43 8.53
C GLU A 127 -3.17 -4.31 7.10
N ARG A 128 -2.39 -3.78 6.16
CA ARG A 128 -2.78 -3.77 4.73
C ARG A 128 -2.94 -5.18 4.16
N ARG A 129 -2.02 -6.10 4.48
CA ARG A 129 -2.11 -7.50 4.05
C ARG A 129 -3.30 -8.22 4.70
N LYS A 130 -3.54 -8.00 6.00
CA LYS A 130 -4.70 -8.51 6.73
C LYS A 130 -6.00 -8.04 6.05
N ARG A 131 -6.11 -6.74 5.72
CA ARG A 131 -7.27 -6.18 5.03
C ARG A 131 -7.49 -6.78 3.65
N ALA A 132 -6.44 -6.87 2.84
CA ALA A 132 -6.51 -7.49 1.51
C ALA A 132 -6.98 -8.96 1.59
N GLN A 133 -6.49 -9.70 2.59
CA GLN A 133 -6.89 -11.09 2.82
C GLN A 133 -8.36 -11.21 3.26
N LEU A 134 -8.84 -10.30 4.12
CA LEU A 134 -10.24 -10.28 4.57
C LEU A 134 -11.20 -9.90 3.43
N GLN A 135 -10.77 -9.05 2.52
CA GLN A 135 -11.55 -8.63 1.35
C GLN A 135 -11.48 -9.65 0.19
N SER A 136 -10.53 -10.58 0.22
CA SER A 136 -10.43 -11.60 -0.82
C SER A 136 -11.69 -12.46 -0.83
N LYS A 137 -12.43 -12.41 -1.96
CA LYS A 137 -13.67 -13.18 -2.12
C LYS A 137 -13.37 -14.67 -1.95
N PRO A 138 -14.20 -15.43 -1.23
CA PRO A 138 -14.02 -16.87 -1.01
C PRO A 138 -14.22 -17.70 -2.31
N VAL A 139 -14.50 -17.04 -3.44
CA VAL A 139 -14.74 -17.69 -4.74
C VAL A 139 -13.65 -18.69 -5.11
N TYR A 140 -12.38 -18.36 -4.84
CA TYR A 140 -11.28 -19.30 -5.12
C TYR A 140 -11.37 -20.61 -4.32
N ARG A 141 -11.92 -20.57 -3.09
CA ARG A 141 -12.13 -21.78 -2.30
C ARG A 141 -13.25 -22.65 -2.89
N TYR A 142 -14.32 -22.04 -3.37
CA TYR A 142 -15.41 -22.76 -4.01
C TYR A 142 -14.98 -23.33 -5.37
N VAL A 143 -14.18 -22.58 -6.15
CA VAL A 143 -13.61 -23.08 -7.39
C VAL A 143 -12.66 -24.26 -7.13
N ALA A 144 -11.76 -24.15 -6.14
CA ALA A 144 -10.88 -25.25 -5.78
C ALA A 144 -11.65 -26.48 -5.28
N LEU A 145 -12.71 -26.29 -4.48
CA LEU A 145 -13.60 -27.37 -4.05
C LEU A 145 -14.34 -28.01 -5.23
N ALA A 146 -14.85 -27.22 -6.16
CA ALA A 146 -15.52 -27.72 -7.36
C ALA A 146 -14.55 -28.57 -8.20
N ILE A 147 -13.33 -28.10 -8.44
CA ILE A 147 -12.29 -28.85 -9.16
C ILE A 147 -11.99 -30.18 -8.44
N PHE A 148 -11.89 -30.16 -7.11
CA PHE A 148 -11.69 -31.38 -6.30
C PHE A 148 -12.83 -32.36 -6.47
N LEU A 149 -14.08 -31.90 -6.38
CA LEU A 149 -15.27 -32.73 -6.57
C LEU A 149 -15.34 -33.32 -7.98
N PHE A 150 -15.03 -32.55 -9.00
CA PHE A 150 -14.93 -33.08 -10.38
C PHE A 150 -13.89 -34.17 -10.51
N GLY A 151 -12.74 -34.01 -9.86
CA GLY A 151 -11.71 -35.05 -9.80
C GLY A 151 -12.21 -36.35 -9.14
N LEU A 152 -12.95 -36.23 -8.02
CA LEU A 152 -13.55 -37.40 -7.34
C LEU A 152 -14.61 -38.07 -8.20
N VAL A 153 -15.49 -37.32 -8.87
CA VAL A 153 -16.52 -37.87 -9.77
C VAL A 153 -15.87 -38.58 -10.95
N ALA A 154 -14.84 -38.00 -11.55
CA ALA A 154 -14.10 -38.64 -12.64
C ALA A 154 -13.45 -39.96 -12.22
N ALA A 155 -12.85 -39.99 -11.03
CA ALA A 155 -12.25 -41.19 -10.47
C ALA A 155 -13.32 -42.27 -10.17
N ALA A 156 -14.43 -41.89 -9.52
CA ALA A 156 -15.51 -42.81 -9.19
C ALA A 156 -16.19 -43.39 -10.44
N TYR A 157 -16.44 -42.54 -11.46
CA TYR A 157 -16.98 -42.99 -12.69
C TYR A 157 -16.02 -43.89 -13.48
N GLY A 158 -14.73 -43.58 -13.47
CA GLY A 158 -13.69 -44.42 -14.05
C GLY A 158 -13.66 -45.81 -13.42
N LEU A 159 -13.78 -45.87 -12.08
CA LEU A 159 -13.83 -47.17 -11.36
C LEU A 159 -15.10 -47.96 -11.71
N TYR A 160 -16.25 -47.28 -11.72
CA TYR A 160 -17.53 -47.89 -12.14
C TYR A 160 -17.46 -48.43 -13.58
N ALA A 161 -16.88 -47.65 -14.50
CA ALA A 161 -16.77 -48.02 -15.90
C ALA A 161 -15.89 -49.29 -16.12
N ILE A 162 -14.78 -49.41 -15.34
CA ILE A 162 -13.92 -50.59 -15.38
C ILE A 162 -14.67 -51.84 -14.84
N THR A 163 -15.33 -51.70 -13.69
CA THR A 163 -16.01 -52.83 -13.03
C THR A 163 -17.19 -53.36 -13.86
N ASN A 164 -17.86 -52.50 -14.60
CA ASN A 164 -19.02 -52.88 -15.42
C ASN A 164 -18.68 -53.03 -16.92
N HIS A 165 -17.40 -53.01 -17.27
CA HIS A 165 -16.92 -53.13 -18.65
C HIS A 165 -17.57 -52.12 -19.64
N VAL A 166 -17.85 -50.90 -19.17
CA VAL A 166 -18.45 -49.83 -19.97
C VAL A 166 -17.36 -48.97 -20.56
N GLY A 167 -17.20 -48.99 -21.87
CA GLY A 167 -16.21 -48.16 -22.59
C GLY A 167 -14.98 -48.95 -23.07
N ASN A 168 -13.90 -48.22 -23.31
CA ASN A 168 -12.64 -48.78 -23.78
C ASN A 168 -11.46 -48.23 -22.97
N TYR A 169 -10.26 -48.82 -23.15
CA TYR A 169 -9.06 -48.41 -22.43
C TYR A 169 -8.68 -46.92 -22.56
N GLY A 170 -8.98 -46.30 -23.71
CA GLY A 170 -8.75 -44.88 -23.95
C GLY A 170 -9.60 -43.99 -23.05
N ILE A 171 -10.87 -44.37 -22.83
CA ILE A 171 -11.79 -43.67 -21.93
C ILE A 171 -11.32 -43.78 -20.48
N TYR A 172 -10.91 -44.96 -20.05
CA TYR A 172 -10.39 -45.16 -18.70
C TYR A 172 -9.13 -44.34 -18.43
N PHE A 173 -8.20 -44.34 -19.41
CA PHE A 173 -6.97 -43.53 -19.31
C PHE A 173 -7.30 -42.06 -19.22
N ALA A 174 -8.23 -41.54 -20.00
CA ALA A 174 -8.65 -40.13 -19.97
C ALA A 174 -9.30 -39.79 -18.63
N LEU A 175 -10.24 -40.61 -18.11
CA LEU A 175 -10.93 -40.35 -16.84
C LEU A 175 -9.94 -40.30 -15.65
N PHE A 176 -9.04 -41.25 -15.55
CA PHE A 176 -8.04 -41.27 -14.49
C PHE A 176 -6.99 -40.17 -14.68
N GLY A 177 -6.64 -39.82 -15.90
CA GLY A 177 -5.77 -38.69 -16.18
C GLY A 177 -6.38 -37.36 -15.72
N PHE A 178 -7.65 -37.11 -16.05
CA PHE A 178 -8.37 -35.94 -15.54
C PHE A 178 -8.52 -35.95 -14.03
N ALA A 179 -8.88 -37.10 -13.45
CA ALA A 179 -8.97 -37.24 -12.00
C ALA A 179 -7.64 -36.90 -11.32
N ALA A 180 -6.51 -37.43 -11.81
CA ALA A 180 -5.20 -37.13 -11.29
C ALA A 180 -4.86 -35.64 -11.38
N ILE A 181 -5.06 -35.00 -12.56
CA ILE A 181 -4.78 -33.56 -12.75
C ILE A 181 -5.61 -32.73 -11.77
N PHE A 182 -6.92 -32.99 -11.68
CA PHE A 182 -7.81 -32.20 -10.82
C PHE A 182 -7.53 -32.39 -9.34
N LEU A 183 -7.29 -33.62 -8.89
CA LEU A 183 -6.96 -33.91 -7.50
C LEU A 183 -5.61 -33.32 -7.09
N PHE A 184 -4.57 -33.44 -7.94
CA PHE A 184 -3.26 -32.84 -7.69
C PHE A 184 -3.33 -31.30 -7.65
N SER A 185 -4.03 -30.68 -8.60
CA SER A 185 -4.19 -29.23 -8.61
C SER A 185 -4.91 -28.74 -7.36
N SER A 186 -5.96 -29.41 -6.91
CA SER A 186 -6.74 -29.03 -5.73
C SER A 186 -5.99 -29.28 -4.43
N TYR A 187 -5.21 -30.36 -4.36
CA TYR A 187 -4.42 -30.71 -3.17
C TYR A 187 -3.42 -29.61 -2.82
N ASN A 188 -2.79 -28.98 -3.79
CA ASN A 188 -1.82 -27.90 -3.56
C ASN A 188 -2.48 -26.55 -3.22
N MET A 189 -3.69 -26.29 -3.75
CA MET A 189 -4.36 -25.00 -3.56
C MET A 189 -4.98 -24.83 -2.15
N LEU A 190 -5.62 -25.85 -1.61
CA LEU A 190 -6.36 -25.75 -0.34
C LEU A 190 -5.47 -25.56 0.89
N PRO A 191 -4.41 -26.38 1.12
CA PRO A 191 -3.50 -26.21 2.26
C PRO A 191 -2.70 -24.92 2.18
N THR A 192 -2.18 -24.56 0.99
CA THR A 192 -1.41 -23.34 0.78
C THR A 192 -2.23 -22.09 1.09
N ALA A 193 -3.48 -22.03 0.65
CA ALA A 193 -4.37 -20.91 0.95
C ALA A 193 -4.66 -20.79 2.45
N ARG A 194 -4.87 -21.90 3.16
CA ARG A 194 -5.09 -21.92 4.63
C ARG A 194 -3.84 -21.49 5.40
N ASN A 195 -2.68 -22.00 5.02
CA ASN A 195 -1.42 -21.67 5.67
C ASN A 195 -1.04 -20.22 5.45
N ASN A 196 -1.25 -19.70 4.23
CA ASN A 196 -1.01 -18.29 3.91
C ASN A 196 -1.94 -17.37 4.72
N HIS A 197 -3.24 -17.71 4.82
CA HIS A 197 -4.18 -16.95 5.66
C HIS A 197 -3.72 -16.92 7.12
N SER A 198 -3.38 -18.06 7.69
CA SER A 198 -2.91 -18.16 9.08
C SER A 198 -1.60 -17.37 9.29
N ALA A 199 -0.67 -17.42 8.31
CA ALA A 199 0.58 -16.68 8.39
C ALA A 199 0.37 -15.16 8.35
N ILE A 200 -0.54 -14.68 7.51
CA ILE A 200 -0.90 -13.25 7.42
C ILE A 200 -1.52 -12.77 8.73
N MET A 201 -2.49 -13.50 9.28
CA MET A 201 -3.13 -13.13 10.55
C MET A 201 -2.13 -13.10 11.70
N LYS A 202 -1.30 -14.15 11.84
CA LYS A 202 -0.24 -14.20 12.87
C LYS A 202 0.80 -13.10 12.73
N ARG A 203 1.09 -12.65 11.50
CA ARG A 203 1.98 -11.52 11.26
C ARG A 203 1.36 -10.21 11.74
N ALA A 204 0.07 -9.99 11.47
CA ALA A 204 -0.64 -8.81 11.95
C ALA A 204 -0.69 -8.77 13.47
N ASP A 205 -1.06 -9.88 14.11
CA ASP A 205 -1.10 -9.97 15.58
C ASP A 205 0.28 -9.67 16.22
N ARG A 206 1.36 -10.19 15.62
CA ARG A 206 2.74 -9.90 16.10
C ARG A 206 3.12 -8.43 15.92
N ALA A 207 2.75 -7.82 14.78
CA ALA A 207 3.03 -6.41 14.53
C ALA A 207 2.24 -5.51 15.50
N GLU A 208 0.97 -5.81 15.75
CA GLU A 208 0.16 -5.11 16.74
C GLU A 208 0.76 -5.24 18.15
N GLN A 209 1.22 -6.44 18.53
CA GLN A 209 1.83 -6.68 19.83
C GLN A 209 3.16 -5.94 19.97
N ALA A 210 4.00 -5.95 18.92
CA ALA A 210 5.26 -5.20 18.91
C ALA A 210 5.03 -3.69 19.05
N ALA A 211 4.03 -3.14 18.35
CA ALA A 211 3.63 -1.74 18.49
C ALA A 211 3.11 -1.44 19.90
N ALA A 212 2.27 -2.32 20.48
CA ALA A 212 1.78 -2.16 21.85
C ALA A 212 2.91 -2.16 22.89
N ASP A 213 3.87 -3.08 22.73
CA ASP A 213 5.01 -3.17 23.66
C ASP A 213 5.97 -1.97 23.51
N TYR A 214 6.09 -1.41 22.29
CA TYR A 214 6.87 -0.22 22.06
C TYR A 214 6.20 1.02 22.67
N VAL A 215 4.92 1.21 22.40
CA VAL A 215 4.11 2.32 22.92
C VAL A 215 4.05 2.32 24.46
N LYS A 216 4.00 1.15 25.12
CA LYS A 216 4.05 1.04 26.60
C LYS A 216 5.34 1.61 27.21
N ARG A 217 6.43 1.68 26.45
CA ARG A 217 7.72 2.22 26.89
C ARG A 217 7.88 3.71 26.62
N TYR A 218 6.82 4.37 26.18
CA TYR A 218 6.85 5.80 25.89
C TYR A 218 7.19 6.60 27.16
N PRO A 219 8.26 7.43 27.12
CA PRO A 219 8.80 8.03 28.36
C PRO A 219 7.97 9.21 28.90
N ASN A 220 7.06 9.78 28.09
CA ASN A 220 6.35 11.00 28.41
C ASN A 220 4.89 10.76 28.88
N GLY A 221 4.63 9.67 29.58
CA GLY A 221 3.31 9.33 30.10
C GLY A 221 2.51 8.41 29.17
N ALA A 222 1.20 8.60 29.12
CA ALA A 222 0.36 7.80 28.23
C ALA A 222 0.58 8.21 26.76
N PHE A 223 0.72 7.22 25.87
CA PHE A 223 0.82 7.49 24.46
C PHE A 223 -0.51 8.05 23.92
N PRO A 224 -0.51 9.09 23.06
CA PRO A 224 -1.71 9.86 22.74
C PRO A 224 -2.75 9.12 21.90
N VAL A 225 -2.38 8.00 21.27
CA VAL A 225 -3.29 7.18 20.45
C VAL A 225 -3.19 5.71 20.82
N PRO A 226 -4.21 4.88 20.56
CA PRO A 226 -4.12 3.44 20.71
C PRO A 226 -2.95 2.86 19.88
N SER A 227 -2.32 1.80 20.40
CA SER A 227 -1.13 1.20 19.79
C SER A 227 -1.34 0.72 18.35
N TYR A 228 -2.54 0.28 18.02
CA TYR A 228 -2.93 -0.15 16.68
C TYR A 228 -3.09 1.02 15.68
N TYR A 229 -3.02 2.27 16.14
CA TYR A 229 -2.93 3.49 15.32
C TYR A 229 -1.55 4.17 15.42
N ALA A 230 -0.58 3.54 16.07
CA ALA A 230 0.75 4.10 16.30
C ALA A 230 1.58 4.17 15.01
N HIS A 231 1.31 5.16 14.18
CA HIS A 231 2.03 5.44 12.95
C HIS A 231 2.31 6.95 12.83
N PRO A 232 3.53 7.37 12.41
CA PRO A 232 3.88 8.79 12.29
C PRO A 232 2.92 9.58 11.40
N THR A 233 2.42 8.97 10.32
CA THR A 233 1.43 9.59 9.42
C THR A 233 0.09 9.86 10.11
N VAL A 234 -0.35 9.00 11.04
CA VAL A 234 -1.57 9.24 11.82
C VAL A 234 -1.39 10.49 12.67
N LEU A 235 -0.27 10.57 13.41
CA LEU A 235 0.03 11.72 14.27
C LEU A 235 0.21 13.01 13.45
N LYS A 236 0.82 12.93 12.25
CA LYS A 236 0.90 14.06 11.31
C LYS A 236 -0.48 14.56 10.92
N GLN A 237 -1.38 13.68 10.50
CA GLN A 237 -2.75 14.06 10.11
C GLN A 237 -3.56 14.62 11.30
N MET A 238 -3.30 14.16 12.53
CA MET A 238 -3.89 14.73 13.74
C MET A 238 -3.35 16.14 14.00
N MET A 239 -2.05 16.36 13.83
CA MET A 239 -1.44 17.69 13.96
C MET A 239 -2.00 18.65 12.89
N ASP A 240 -2.10 18.21 11.65
CA ASP A 240 -2.71 18.99 10.55
C ASP A 240 -4.16 19.38 10.90
N ALA A 241 -4.93 18.47 11.51
CA ALA A 241 -6.30 18.75 11.94
C ALA A 241 -6.38 19.83 13.02
N ILE A 242 -5.41 19.88 13.95
CA ILE A 242 -5.34 20.92 14.98
C ILE A 242 -4.88 22.25 14.38
N GLU A 243 -3.84 22.25 13.54
CA GLU A 243 -3.31 23.44 12.89
C GLU A 243 -4.33 24.12 11.97
N GLU A 244 -5.22 23.32 11.35
CA GLU A 244 -6.34 23.79 10.53
C GLU A 244 -7.58 24.19 11.35
N GLY A 245 -7.55 24.10 12.69
CA GLY A 245 -8.67 24.45 13.57
C GLY A 245 -9.86 23.48 13.54
N ARG A 246 -9.68 22.28 12.99
CA ARG A 246 -10.72 21.24 12.97
C ARG A 246 -10.81 20.46 14.28
N ALA A 247 -9.80 20.60 15.14
CA ALA A 247 -9.73 20.02 16.47
C ALA A 247 -8.87 20.89 17.39
N VAL A 248 -9.07 20.77 18.69
CA VAL A 248 -8.28 21.47 19.72
C VAL A 248 -7.54 20.47 20.59
N THR A 249 -8.18 19.33 20.86
CA THR A 249 -7.63 18.29 21.73
C THR A 249 -7.17 17.07 20.95
N VAL A 250 -6.31 16.24 21.55
CA VAL A 250 -5.83 14.99 20.95
C VAL A 250 -6.98 14.01 20.59
N PRO A 251 -7.98 13.78 21.46
CA PRO A 251 -9.12 12.94 21.09
C PRO A 251 -9.93 13.49 19.91
N GLU A 252 -10.19 14.80 19.88
CA GLU A 252 -10.89 15.44 18.76
C GLU A 252 -10.10 15.31 17.46
N ALA A 253 -8.78 15.46 17.50
CA ALA A 253 -7.91 15.30 16.35
C ALA A 253 -7.96 13.86 15.79
N LEU A 254 -8.01 12.84 16.65
CA LEU A 254 -8.18 11.46 16.23
C LEU A 254 -9.55 11.24 15.55
N GLU A 255 -10.62 11.79 16.11
CA GLU A 255 -11.96 11.72 15.50
C GLU A 255 -12.02 12.47 14.16
N ALA A 256 -11.34 13.60 14.02
CA ALA A 256 -11.23 14.32 12.75
C ALA A 256 -10.53 13.47 11.67
N VAL A 257 -9.45 12.75 12.04
CA VAL A 257 -8.78 11.80 11.13
C VAL A 257 -9.70 10.65 10.75
N LYS A 258 -10.41 10.06 11.72
CA LYS A 258 -11.40 8.99 11.44
C LYS A 258 -12.50 9.45 10.49
N ALA A 259 -13.05 10.64 10.71
CA ALA A 259 -14.08 11.23 9.84
C ALA A 259 -13.57 11.47 8.43
N ARG A 260 -12.35 12.01 8.28
CA ARG A 260 -11.70 12.20 6.98
C ARG A 260 -11.51 10.87 6.24
N LEU A 261 -10.94 9.85 6.91
CA LEU A 261 -10.71 8.55 6.30
C LEU A 261 -12.01 7.83 5.89
N LYS A 262 -13.11 8.04 6.64
CA LYS A 262 -14.44 7.53 6.27
C LYS A 262 -14.99 8.23 5.02
N ALA A 263 -14.77 9.54 4.89
CA ALA A 263 -15.22 10.33 3.75
C ALA A 263 -14.45 10.00 2.45
N LEU A 264 -13.19 9.56 2.56
CA LEU A 264 -12.37 9.17 1.42
C LEU A 264 -12.77 7.76 0.93
N ASN A 265 -13.71 7.70 0.01
CA ASN A 265 -14.14 6.49 -0.71
C ASN A 265 -13.57 6.46 -2.15
N ALA A 266 -13.96 5.44 -2.92
CA ALA A 266 -13.46 5.23 -4.28
C ALA A 266 -13.81 6.35 -5.28
N ASP A 267 -14.80 7.19 -4.96
CA ASP A 267 -15.31 8.23 -5.84
C ASP A 267 -14.60 9.58 -5.63
N VAL A 268 -13.78 9.70 -4.57
CA VAL A 268 -13.05 10.93 -4.25
C VAL A 268 -11.68 10.90 -4.92
N GLN A 269 -11.44 11.88 -5.79
CA GLN A 269 -10.13 12.10 -6.38
C GLN A 269 -9.23 12.79 -5.36
N VAL A 270 -8.10 12.19 -5.06
CA VAL A 270 -7.06 12.74 -4.19
C VAL A 270 -5.74 12.80 -4.96
N GLU A 271 -4.86 13.69 -4.54
CA GLU A 271 -3.52 13.75 -5.09
C GLU A 271 -2.69 12.51 -4.69
N GLN A 272 -1.66 12.20 -5.47
CA GLN A 272 -0.85 11.00 -5.27
C GLN A 272 -0.23 10.94 -3.87
N GLU A 273 0.29 12.04 -3.37
CA GLU A 273 0.92 12.12 -2.04
C GLU A 273 -0.11 11.87 -0.92
N GLU A 274 -1.30 12.47 -1.04
CA GLU A 274 -2.40 12.21 -0.11
C GLU A 274 -2.89 10.76 -0.19
N TYR A 275 -2.95 10.22 -1.41
CA TYR A 275 -3.29 8.81 -1.64
C TYR A 275 -2.29 7.89 -0.94
N ASP A 276 -0.99 8.14 -1.10
CA ASP A 276 0.06 7.33 -0.49
C ASP A 276 -0.02 7.38 1.05
N GLU A 277 -0.22 8.56 1.64
CA GLU A 277 -0.45 8.70 3.08
C GLU A 277 -1.71 7.94 3.56
N VAL A 278 -2.81 8.04 2.80
CA VAL A 278 -4.05 7.34 3.15
C VAL A 278 -3.89 5.83 3.05
N VAL A 279 -3.22 5.33 2.00
CA VAL A 279 -2.96 3.90 1.81
C VAL A 279 -2.14 3.31 2.97
N LEU A 280 -1.19 4.08 3.52
CA LEU A 280 -0.40 3.63 4.67
C LEU A 280 -1.24 3.35 5.91
N ILE A 281 -2.24 4.17 6.20
CA ILE A 281 -2.94 4.13 7.50
C ILE A 281 -4.37 3.59 7.41
N LYS A 282 -5.07 3.72 6.28
CA LYS A 282 -6.51 3.41 6.17
C LYS A 282 -6.85 1.97 6.56
N ALA A 283 -5.97 1.01 6.26
CA ALA A 283 -6.18 -0.39 6.62
C ALA A 283 -6.23 -0.60 8.15
N MET A 284 -5.41 0.13 8.90
CA MET A 284 -5.38 0.09 10.36
C MET A 284 -6.74 0.52 10.94
N PHE A 285 -7.29 1.62 10.44
CA PHE A 285 -8.62 2.10 10.88
C PHE A 285 -9.75 1.18 10.46
N LEU A 286 -9.73 0.65 9.23
CA LEU A 286 -10.76 -0.27 8.74
C LEU A 286 -10.77 -1.61 9.47
N ASN A 287 -9.61 -2.15 9.84
CA ASN A 287 -9.52 -3.43 10.54
C ASN A 287 -9.98 -3.31 12.00
N HIS A 288 -9.81 -2.15 12.61
CA HIS A 288 -10.29 -1.84 13.97
C HIS A 288 -11.63 -1.09 13.98
N GLN A 289 -12.37 -1.09 12.85
CA GLN A 289 -13.71 -0.50 12.71
C GLN A 289 -13.80 0.95 13.19
N TYR A 290 -12.69 1.70 13.09
CA TYR A 290 -12.55 3.08 13.57
C TYR A 290 -12.80 3.22 15.10
N ALA A 291 -12.41 2.23 15.89
CA ALA A 291 -12.52 2.24 17.35
C ALA A 291 -11.67 3.33 18.01
#